data_2f94f495367d4f763c8f66d79d822c9f
#
_entry.id   2f94f495367d4f763c8f66d79d822c9f
#
_cell.length_a   1.000
_cell.length_b   1.000
_cell.length_c   1.000
_cell.angle_alpha   90.00
_cell.angle_beta   90.00
_cell.angle_gamma   90.00
#
_symmetry.space_group_name_H-M   'P 1'
#
loop_
_entity.id
_entity.type
_entity.pdbx_description
1 polymer ?
#
loop_
_entity_poly.entity_id
_entity_poly.type
_entity_poly.pdbx_seq_one_letter_code
_entity_poly.pdbx_strand_id
1 'polypeptide(L)'
;RALPDALDLMVVCVEAGLGINQGLARVADEFLAKSPILSAEFRLVGYETRAGKTTTESLRSLADRTGVSDVSSLVALLVQTERFGTSVANALRVHADAMRIRRMQRAEERAQKATLKLILPSTMIFAALLMIFLTPGMYGFFSAFSGIE
;
A
#
# COMPACT_ATOMS: atom_id res chain seq x y z
N ARG A 1 2.44 4.03 7.30
CA ARG A 1 2.74 5.04 6.25
C ARG A 1 4.24 5.35 6.15
N ALA A 2 5.00 5.25 7.23
CA ALA A 2 6.43 5.55 7.28
C ALA A 2 7.34 4.40 6.79
N LEU A 3 6.82 3.19 6.64
CA LEU A 3 7.62 2.01 6.32
C LEU A 3 8.38 2.10 4.98
N PRO A 4 7.78 2.55 3.85
CA PRO A 4 8.53 2.69 2.60
C PRO A 4 9.70 3.66 2.70
N ASP A 5 9.49 4.79 3.37
CA ASP A 5 10.55 5.80 3.56
C ASP A 5 11.69 5.26 4.46
N ALA A 6 11.34 4.45 5.47
CA ALA A 6 12.31 3.77 6.32
C ALA A 6 13.14 2.73 5.53
N LEU A 7 12.50 2.04 4.58
CA LEU A 7 13.18 1.09 3.70
C LEU A 7 14.13 1.78 2.73
N ASP A 8 13.76 2.93 2.18
CA ASP A 8 14.65 3.72 1.33
C ASP A 8 15.94 4.10 2.09
N LEU A 9 15.80 4.56 3.34
CA LEU A 9 16.95 4.87 4.17
C LEU A 9 17.76 3.60 4.49
N MET A 10 17.09 2.47 4.72
CA MET A 10 17.76 1.19 4.93
C MET A 10 18.59 0.78 3.69
N VAL A 11 18.05 0.95 2.48
CA VAL A 11 18.79 0.72 1.22
C VAL A 11 20.07 1.54 1.20
N VAL A 12 19.98 2.84 1.47
CA VAL A 12 21.16 3.74 1.48
C VAL A 12 22.20 3.27 2.51
N CYS A 13 21.76 2.87 3.70
CA CYS A 13 22.66 2.35 4.75
C CYS A 13 23.39 1.08 4.29
N VAL A 14 22.68 0.14 3.68
CA VAL A 14 23.27 -1.13 3.22
C VAL A 14 24.16 -0.90 2.00
N GLU A 15 23.82 0.01 1.08
CA GLU A 15 24.67 0.41 -0.04
C GLU A 15 25.96 1.10 0.42
N ALA A 16 25.89 1.84 1.53
CA ALA A 16 27.06 2.42 2.19
C ALA A 16 27.93 1.39 2.94
N GLY A 17 27.54 0.11 2.92
CA GLY A 17 28.29 -0.98 3.57
C GLY A 17 27.94 -1.24 5.01
N LEU A 18 26.87 -0.63 5.55
CA LEU A 18 26.39 -0.93 6.89
C LEU A 18 25.72 -2.31 6.93
N GLY A 19 26.01 -3.10 7.94
CA GLY A 19 25.28 -4.34 8.19
C GLY A 19 23.81 -4.08 8.54
N ILE A 20 22.94 -5.09 8.36
CA ILE A 20 21.49 -4.99 8.60
C ILE A 20 21.18 -4.40 9.98
N ASN A 21 21.85 -4.87 11.03
CA ASN A 21 21.63 -4.41 12.41
C ASN A 21 21.99 -2.94 12.60
N GLN A 22 23.08 -2.47 11.99
CA GLN A 22 23.49 -1.07 12.04
C GLN A 22 22.55 -0.19 11.22
N GLY A 23 22.11 -0.67 10.05
CA GLY A 23 21.10 -0.03 9.22
C GLY A 23 19.78 0.18 9.97
N LEU A 24 19.28 -0.88 10.65
CA LEU A 24 18.07 -0.80 11.47
C LEU A 24 18.21 0.22 12.61
N ALA A 25 19.34 0.25 13.30
CA ALA A 25 19.59 1.23 14.35
C ALA A 25 19.56 2.65 13.80
N ARG A 26 20.22 2.90 12.67
CA ARG A 26 20.24 4.21 12.02
C ARG A 26 18.84 4.66 11.58
N VAL A 27 18.08 3.77 10.97
CA VAL A 27 16.69 4.03 10.57
C VAL A 27 15.81 4.30 11.79
N ALA A 28 15.98 3.54 12.87
CA ALA A 28 15.24 3.76 14.11
C ALA A 28 15.47 5.15 14.70
N ASP A 29 16.72 5.63 14.69
CA ASP A 29 17.06 6.96 15.21
C ASP A 29 16.45 8.07 14.35
N GLU A 30 16.52 7.97 13.03
CA GLU A 30 16.00 8.96 12.09
C GLU A 30 14.45 9.03 12.14
N PHE A 31 13.80 7.90 12.39
CA PHE A 31 12.33 7.80 12.41
C PHE A 31 11.73 8.05 13.80
N LEU A 32 12.51 8.38 14.81
CA LEU A 32 12.02 8.62 16.17
C LEU A 32 10.94 9.71 16.20
N ALA A 33 11.16 10.83 15.52
CA ALA A 33 10.21 11.94 15.45
C ALA A 33 9.05 11.68 14.49
N LYS A 34 9.31 10.97 13.39
CA LYS A 34 8.35 10.76 12.28
C LYS A 34 7.39 9.60 12.53
N SER A 35 7.87 8.56 13.20
CA SER A 35 7.09 7.36 13.53
C SER A 35 7.68 6.67 14.77
N PRO A 36 7.32 7.12 15.98
CA PRO A 36 7.85 6.56 17.24
C PRO A 36 7.62 5.05 17.36
N ILE A 37 6.47 4.56 16.88
CA ILE A 37 6.11 3.13 16.91
C ILE A 37 7.10 2.31 16.07
N LEU A 38 7.37 2.73 14.83
CA LEU A 38 8.31 2.06 13.94
C LEU A 38 9.74 2.11 14.48
N SER A 39 10.15 3.26 15.02
CA SER A 39 11.44 3.45 15.67
C SER A 39 11.60 2.47 16.85
N ALA A 40 10.60 2.38 17.73
CA ALA A 40 10.64 1.49 18.90
C ALA A 40 10.78 0.02 18.48
N GLU A 41 10.06 -0.42 17.46
CA GLU A 41 10.13 -1.79 16.95
C GLU A 41 11.50 -2.12 16.35
N PHE A 42 12.09 -1.21 15.58
CA PHE A 42 13.43 -1.41 15.03
C PHE A 42 14.52 -1.40 16.12
N ARG A 43 14.39 -0.54 17.13
CA ARG A 43 15.29 -0.56 18.31
C ARG A 43 15.19 -1.87 19.07
N LEU A 44 13.97 -2.42 19.20
CA LEU A 44 13.76 -3.69 19.90
C LEU A 44 14.48 -4.84 19.20
N VAL A 45 14.49 -4.89 17.86
CA VAL A 45 15.31 -5.85 17.11
C VAL A 45 16.78 -5.73 17.49
N GLY A 46 17.31 -4.51 17.57
CA GLY A 46 18.68 -4.26 18.01
C GLY A 46 18.96 -4.72 19.45
N TYR A 47 18.02 -4.53 20.37
CA TYR A 47 18.14 -5.02 21.74
C TYR A 47 18.10 -6.55 21.83
N GLU A 48 17.18 -7.19 21.12
CA GLU A 48 17.06 -8.64 21.05
C GLU A 48 18.35 -9.31 20.51
N THR A 49 18.94 -8.71 19.46
CA THR A 49 20.21 -9.17 18.88
C THR A 49 21.38 -9.01 19.86
N ARG A 50 21.44 -7.89 20.59
CA ARG A 50 22.45 -7.70 21.65
C ARG A 50 22.26 -8.63 22.85
N ALA A 51 21.02 -9.07 23.10
CA ALA A 51 20.69 -10.03 24.15
C ALA A 51 21.01 -11.49 23.75
N GLY A 52 21.57 -11.72 22.54
CA GLY A 52 22.04 -13.02 22.08
C GLY A 52 21.10 -13.74 21.12
N LYS A 53 19.96 -13.15 20.72
CA LYS A 53 19.15 -13.70 19.63
C LYS A 53 19.85 -13.50 18.28
N THR A 54 19.63 -14.42 17.37
CA THR A 54 20.08 -14.25 15.99
C THR A 54 19.31 -13.10 15.31
N THR A 55 19.92 -12.43 14.34
CA THR A 55 19.26 -11.39 13.53
C THR A 55 17.97 -11.92 12.90
N THR A 56 18.02 -13.14 12.37
CA THR A 56 16.86 -13.83 11.79
C THR A 56 15.72 -14.00 12.78
N GLU A 57 16.00 -14.45 14.01
CA GLU A 57 14.97 -14.62 15.05
C GLU A 57 14.38 -13.29 15.50
N SER A 58 15.21 -12.27 15.70
CA SER A 58 14.77 -10.93 16.08
C SER A 58 13.88 -10.28 15.01
N LEU A 59 14.22 -10.47 13.73
CA LEU A 59 13.41 -10.01 12.61
C LEU A 59 12.06 -10.75 12.51
N ARG A 60 12.04 -12.06 12.75
CA ARG A 60 10.77 -12.83 12.81
C ARG A 60 9.89 -12.35 13.95
N SER A 61 10.48 -12.14 15.15
CA SER A 61 9.75 -11.56 16.28
C SER A 61 9.14 -10.20 15.94
N LEU A 62 9.84 -9.37 15.15
CA LEU A 62 9.32 -8.10 14.65
C LEU A 62 8.07 -8.30 13.76
N ALA A 63 8.11 -9.27 12.85
CA ALA A 63 6.96 -9.57 11.98
C ALA A 63 5.75 -10.03 12.79
N ASP A 64 5.96 -10.92 13.75
CA ASP A 64 4.91 -11.47 14.60
C ASP A 64 4.27 -10.39 15.49
N ARG A 65 5.06 -9.51 16.08
CA ARG A 65 4.57 -8.41 16.93
C ARG A 65 3.77 -7.37 16.17
N THR A 66 4.21 -7.05 14.97
CA THR A 66 3.56 -5.99 14.17
C THR A 66 2.30 -6.49 13.47
N GLY A 67 2.23 -7.76 13.09
CA GLY A 67 1.11 -8.36 12.36
C GLY A 67 0.80 -7.69 11.00
N VAL A 68 1.73 -6.89 10.47
CA VAL A 68 1.57 -6.15 9.23
C VAL A 68 2.19 -6.92 8.08
N SER A 69 1.40 -7.23 7.05
CA SER A 69 1.83 -8.02 5.89
C SER A 69 3.06 -7.44 5.18
N ASP A 70 3.16 -6.10 5.11
CA ASP A 70 4.29 -5.42 4.49
C ASP A 70 5.59 -5.62 5.31
N VAL A 71 5.49 -5.69 6.64
CA VAL A 71 6.62 -5.98 7.54
C VAL A 71 7.03 -7.45 7.43
N SER A 72 6.06 -8.37 7.40
CA SER A 72 6.34 -9.80 7.23
C SER A 72 7.06 -10.09 5.90
N SER A 73 6.64 -9.43 4.83
CA SER A 73 7.28 -9.54 3.52
C SER A 73 8.72 -8.98 3.54
N LEU A 74 8.93 -7.86 4.24
CA LEU A 74 10.26 -7.29 4.44
C LEU A 74 11.17 -8.25 5.21
N VAL A 75 10.68 -8.80 6.32
CA VAL A 75 11.43 -9.73 7.15
C VAL A 75 11.82 -10.98 6.36
N ALA A 76 10.88 -11.56 5.60
CA ALA A 76 11.18 -12.70 4.74
C ALA A 76 12.30 -12.39 3.75
N LEU A 77 12.29 -11.19 3.15
CA LEU A 77 13.33 -10.71 2.24
C LEU A 77 14.68 -10.57 2.96
N LEU A 78 14.71 -9.92 4.12
CA LEU A 78 15.95 -9.72 4.89
C LEU A 78 16.57 -11.04 5.34
N VAL A 79 15.76 -11.97 5.83
CA VAL A 79 16.21 -13.31 6.22
C VAL A 79 16.77 -14.09 5.03
N GLN A 80 16.15 -13.96 3.86
CA GLN A 80 16.64 -14.61 2.65
C GLN A 80 17.96 -14.02 2.18
N THR A 81 18.12 -12.69 2.29
CA THR A 81 19.30 -11.97 1.79
C THR A 81 20.47 -11.93 2.78
N GLU A 82 20.24 -12.17 4.08
CA GLU A 82 21.29 -12.26 5.09
C GLU A 82 22.40 -13.26 4.70
N ARG A 83 22.02 -14.32 3.98
CA ARG A 83 22.95 -15.34 3.48
C ARG A 83 23.76 -14.92 2.26
N PHE A 84 23.39 -13.86 1.54
CA PHE A 84 23.93 -13.51 0.24
C PHE A 84 24.57 -12.10 0.12
N GLY A 85 24.72 -11.39 1.22
CA GLY A 85 25.51 -10.13 1.38
C GLY A 85 25.20 -9.00 0.38
N THR A 86 25.63 -9.13 -0.86
CA THR A 86 25.60 -8.05 -1.86
C THR A 86 24.25 -7.84 -2.57
N SER A 87 23.31 -8.76 -2.43
CA SER A 87 21.98 -8.63 -3.07
C SER A 87 20.94 -7.91 -2.21
N VAL A 88 21.26 -7.62 -0.92
CA VAL A 88 20.30 -7.03 0.05
C VAL A 88 19.82 -5.66 -0.39
N ALA A 89 20.73 -4.80 -0.82
CA ALA A 89 20.37 -3.44 -1.24
C ALA A 89 19.41 -3.43 -2.43
N ASN A 90 19.70 -4.26 -3.44
CA ASN A 90 18.83 -4.36 -4.62
C ASN A 90 17.46 -4.95 -4.27
N ALA A 91 17.42 -5.98 -3.45
CA ALA A 91 16.18 -6.61 -3.00
C ALA A 91 15.32 -5.64 -2.15
N LEU A 92 15.94 -4.84 -1.27
CA LEU A 92 15.27 -3.81 -0.51
C LEU A 92 14.71 -2.68 -1.40
N ARG A 93 15.46 -2.27 -2.42
CA ARG A 93 15.03 -1.24 -3.39
C ARG A 93 13.77 -1.69 -4.13
N VAL A 94 13.80 -2.89 -4.71
CA VAL A 94 12.63 -3.48 -5.40
C VAL A 94 11.42 -3.56 -4.47
N HIS A 95 11.63 -3.93 -3.21
CA HIS A 95 10.54 -4.03 -2.22
C HIS A 95 9.96 -2.64 -1.86
N ALA A 96 10.81 -1.63 -1.68
CA ALA A 96 10.40 -0.26 -1.42
C ALA A 96 9.56 0.32 -2.57
N ASP A 97 10.00 0.12 -3.81
CA ASP A 97 9.29 0.54 -5.01
C ASP A 97 7.93 -0.16 -5.15
N ALA A 98 7.87 -1.46 -4.89
CA ALA A 98 6.62 -2.22 -4.90
C ALA A 98 5.60 -1.68 -3.87
N MET A 99 6.06 -1.30 -2.68
CA MET A 99 5.19 -0.69 -1.67
C MET A 99 4.69 0.71 -2.06
N ARG A 100 5.51 1.51 -2.75
CA ARG A 100 5.09 2.82 -3.29
C ARG A 100 4.00 2.65 -4.34
N ILE A 101 4.18 1.72 -5.29
CA ILE A 101 3.20 1.40 -6.32
C ILE A 101 1.88 0.94 -5.70
N ARG A 102 1.91 0.01 -4.74
CA ARG A 102 0.71 -0.44 -4.02
C ARG A 102 -0.02 0.69 -3.30
N ARG A 103 0.72 1.65 -2.73
CA ARG A 103 0.12 2.83 -2.09
C ARG A 103 -0.62 3.70 -3.11
N MET A 104 -0.02 3.93 -4.28
CA MET A 104 -0.62 4.71 -5.37
C MET A 104 -1.87 4.02 -5.91
N GLN A 105 -1.81 2.72 -6.18
CA GLN A 105 -2.96 1.91 -6.62
C GLN A 105 -4.13 1.97 -5.61
N ARG A 106 -3.87 1.84 -4.32
CA ARG A 106 -4.93 1.97 -3.28
C ARG A 106 -5.54 3.38 -3.24
N ALA A 107 -4.79 4.42 -3.58
CA ALA A 107 -5.32 5.77 -3.69
C ALA A 107 -6.21 5.92 -4.93
N GLU A 108 -5.78 5.38 -6.06
CA GLU A 108 -6.54 5.37 -7.33
C GLU A 108 -7.84 4.57 -7.20
N GLU A 109 -7.80 3.38 -6.58
CA GLU A 109 -9.00 2.57 -6.32
C GLU A 109 -10.05 3.32 -5.49
N ARG A 110 -9.62 4.10 -4.50
CA ARG A 110 -10.52 4.92 -3.69
C ARG A 110 -11.13 6.06 -4.51
N ALA A 111 -10.36 6.69 -5.38
CA ALA A 111 -10.83 7.73 -6.27
C ALA A 111 -11.84 7.16 -7.30
N GLN A 112 -11.56 6.01 -7.90
CA GLN A 112 -12.45 5.33 -8.84
C GLN A 112 -13.78 4.90 -8.19
N LYS A 113 -13.75 4.39 -6.95
CA LYS A 113 -14.97 4.05 -6.21
C LYS A 113 -15.85 5.27 -5.93
N ALA A 114 -15.26 6.44 -5.74
CA ALA A 114 -16.02 7.68 -5.59
C ALA A 114 -16.70 8.09 -6.90
N THR A 115 -16.02 7.94 -8.02
CA THR A 115 -16.55 8.23 -9.37
C THR A 115 -17.70 7.29 -9.74
N LEU A 116 -17.58 5.98 -9.45
CA LEU A 116 -18.66 5.01 -9.70
C LEU A 116 -19.93 5.33 -8.91
N LYS A 117 -19.82 5.86 -7.68
CA LYS A 117 -20.98 6.29 -6.90
C LYS A 117 -21.72 7.49 -7.52
N LEU A 118 -21.06 8.31 -8.34
CA LEU A 118 -21.68 9.44 -9.03
C LEU A 118 -22.34 9.04 -10.36
N ILE A 119 -21.87 7.95 -11.00
CA ILE A 119 -22.45 7.47 -12.27
C ILE A 119 -23.86 6.90 -12.03
N LEU A 120 -24.10 6.22 -10.92
CA LEU A 120 -25.39 5.58 -10.64
C LEU A 120 -26.56 6.60 -10.58
N PRO A 121 -26.49 7.70 -9.83
CA PRO A 121 -27.56 8.70 -9.83
C PRO A 121 -27.67 9.45 -11.16
N SER A 122 -26.56 9.70 -11.87
CA SER A 122 -26.61 10.41 -13.15
C SER A 122 -27.29 9.60 -14.25
N THR A 123 -27.07 8.28 -14.28
CA THR A 123 -27.78 7.38 -15.21
C THR A 123 -29.27 7.26 -14.89
N MET A 124 -29.67 7.31 -13.62
CA MET A 124 -31.10 7.31 -13.26
C MET A 124 -31.79 8.60 -13.69
N ILE A 125 -31.14 9.76 -13.51
CA ILE A 125 -31.68 11.05 -13.95
C ILE A 125 -31.82 11.08 -15.49
N PHE A 126 -30.81 10.58 -16.22
CA PHE A 126 -30.84 10.50 -17.66
C PHE A 126 -31.96 9.58 -18.18
N ALA A 127 -32.15 8.42 -17.54
CA ALA A 127 -33.24 7.50 -17.86
C ALA A 127 -34.62 8.12 -17.61
N ALA A 128 -34.80 8.87 -16.51
CA ALA A 128 -36.05 9.57 -16.22
C ALA A 128 -36.35 10.65 -17.25
N LEU A 129 -35.36 11.44 -17.66
CA LEU A 129 -35.51 12.45 -18.72
C LEU A 129 -35.87 11.82 -20.06
N LEU A 130 -35.24 10.70 -20.42
CA LEU A 130 -35.60 9.94 -21.63
C LEU A 130 -37.06 9.46 -21.59
N MET A 131 -37.53 8.93 -20.48
CA MET A 131 -38.92 8.52 -20.30
C MET A 131 -39.90 9.67 -20.50
N ILE A 132 -39.62 10.84 -19.91
CA ILE A 132 -40.47 12.03 -20.07
C ILE A 132 -40.51 12.50 -21.52
N PHE A 133 -39.39 12.40 -22.25
CA PHE A 133 -39.32 12.85 -23.64
C PHE A 133 -40.01 11.85 -24.63
N LEU A 134 -39.92 10.55 -24.36
CA LEU A 134 -40.53 9.53 -25.19
C LEU A 134 -42.07 9.44 -25.01
N THR A 135 -42.58 9.76 -23.82
CA THR A 135 -44.00 9.61 -23.49
C THR A 135 -44.90 10.42 -24.45
N PRO A 136 -44.68 11.72 -24.72
CA PRO A 136 -45.54 12.47 -25.64
C PRO A 136 -45.42 12.00 -27.09
N GLY A 137 -44.21 11.53 -27.51
CA GLY A 137 -44.01 10.96 -28.85
C GLY A 137 -44.79 9.66 -29.06
N MET A 138 -44.84 8.78 -28.08
CA MET A 138 -45.65 7.56 -28.14
C MET A 138 -47.14 7.87 -28.15
N TYR A 139 -47.62 8.80 -27.35
CA TYR A 139 -49.01 9.19 -27.34
C TYR A 139 -49.45 9.76 -28.69
N GLY A 140 -48.64 10.61 -29.34
CA GLY A 140 -48.91 11.15 -30.68
C GLY A 140 -48.94 10.05 -31.76
N PHE A 141 -48.03 9.10 -31.65
CA PHE A 141 -48.00 7.93 -32.60
C PHE A 141 -49.21 7.01 -32.44
N PHE A 142 -49.62 6.68 -31.19
CA PHE A 142 -50.80 5.85 -30.94
C PHE A 142 -52.09 6.56 -31.33
N SER A 143 -52.23 7.87 -31.10
CA SER A 143 -53.44 8.62 -31.52
C SER A 143 -53.58 8.73 -33.02
N ALA A 144 -52.45 8.80 -33.74
CA ALA A 144 -52.44 8.80 -35.21
C ALA A 144 -52.87 7.46 -35.81
N PHE A 145 -52.57 6.34 -35.10
CA PHE A 145 -52.94 4.98 -35.55
C PHE A 145 -54.38 4.59 -35.16
N SER A 146 -54.89 5.11 -34.03
CA SER A 146 -56.27 4.82 -33.58
C SER A 146 -57.33 5.70 -34.25
N GLY A 147 -56.92 6.73 -35.00
CA GLY A 147 -57.84 7.60 -35.79
C GLY A 147 -58.09 7.13 -37.22
N ILE A 148 -57.76 5.87 -37.58
CA ILE A 148 -57.95 5.30 -38.94
C ILE A 148 -59.07 4.22 -38.93
N GLU A 149 -59.97 4.17 -37.94
CA GLU A 149 -61.25 3.42 -38.02
C GLU A 149 -62.44 4.36 -38.08
#